data_cc5526dd5f2509fae47804a79966751b
#
_entry.id   cc5526dd5f2509fae47804a79966751b
#
_cell.length_a   1.000
_cell.length_b   1.000
_cell.length_c   1.000
_cell.angle_alpha   90.00
_cell.angle_beta   90.00
_cell.angle_gamma   90.00
#
_symmetry.space_group_name_H-M   'P 1'
#
loop_
_entity.id
_entity.type
_entity.pdbx_description
1 polymer ?
#
loop_
_entity_poly.entity_id
_entity_poly.type
_entity_poly.pdbx_seq_one_letter_code
_entity_poly.pdbx_strand_id
1 'polypeptide(L)'
;MTEPVITIRKTVAADLPRLQEIFAIARTFMAATGNPHQWAADYPSEQLLLRDIQSADSYVCEYDGRVVGTFVLRAGDDPTYAEIYGGEWLSDQPYATIHRIASSGEVKGIFKMALLFALQHFDSIRIDTHADNKVMQQAVLGAGFQYCGIIHCWNGTDRLAYQFC
;
A
#
# COMPACT_ATOMS: atom_id res chain seq x y z
N MET A 1 -23.15 -17.18 0.61
CA MET A 1 -22.12 -16.69 1.55
C MET A 1 -21.92 -15.21 1.33
N THR A 2 -21.98 -14.47 2.39
CA THR A 2 -21.72 -13.03 2.34
C THR A 2 -20.22 -12.77 2.39
N GLU A 3 -19.74 -11.79 1.60
CA GLU A 3 -18.36 -11.33 1.72
C GLU A 3 -18.15 -10.71 3.12
N PRO A 4 -16.94 -10.83 3.70
CA PRO A 4 -16.66 -10.22 4.99
C PRO A 4 -16.82 -8.70 4.91
N VAL A 5 -17.46 -8.12 5.93
CA VAL A 5 -17.61 -6.67 6.04
C VAL A 5 -16.36 -6.12 6.72
N ILE A 6 -15.53 -5.45 5.93
CA ILE A 6 -14.32 -4.80 6.42
C ILE A 6 -14.62 -3.32 6.59
N THR A 7 -14.34 -2.80 7.78
CA THR A 7 -14.46 -1.36 8.07
C THR A 7 -13.07 -0.73 8.13
N ILE A 8 -12.97 0.54 7.74
CA ILE A 8 -11.71 1.27 7.70
C ILE A 8 -11.82 2.46 8.63
N ARG A 9 -10.82 2.63 9.48
CA ARG A 9 -10.69 3.79 10.36
C ARG A 9 -9.23 4.27 10.41
N LYS A 10 -9.02 5.47 10.93
CA LYS A 10 -7.66 5.96 11.15
C LYS A 10 -6.96 5.13 12.22
N THR A 11 -5.67 4.90 12.01
CA THR A 11 -4.82 4.21 12.97
C THR A 11 -4.58 5.11 14.18
N VAL A 12 -4.60 4.52 15.36
CA VAL A 12 -4.24 5.19 16.62
C VAL A 12 -2.99 4.55 17.22
N ALA A 13 -2.34 5.23 18.16
CA ALA A 13 -1.08 4.75 18.74
C ALA A 13 -1.22 3.35 19.37
N ALA A 14 -2.38 3.04 19.94
CA ALA A 14 -2.65 1.73 20.53
C ALA A 14 -2.64 0.58 19.53
N ASP A 15 -2.77 0.87 18.22
CA ASP A 15 -2.72 -0.14 17.18
C ASP A 15 -1.28 -0.59 16.85
N LEU A 16 -0.26 0.14 17.31
CA LEU A 16 1.13 -0.08 16.90
C LEU A 16 1.61 -1.52 17.08
N PRO A 17 1.38 -2.21 18.22
CA PRO A 17 1.81 -3.60 18.38
C PRO A 17 1.19 -4.53 17.33
N ARG A 18 -0.09 -4.34 17.02
CA ARG A 18 -0.76 -5.15 16.00
C ARG A 18 -0.24 -4.84 14.60
N LEU A 19 0.06 -3.58 14.30
CA LEU A 19 0.68 -3.22 13.02
C LEU A 19 2.02 -3.90 12.84
N GLN A 20 2.86 -3.90 13.88
CA GLN A 20 4.18 -4.56 13.83
C GLN A 20 4.03 -6.05 13.55
N GLU A 21 3.04 -6.70 14.16
CA GLU A 21 2.72 -8.11 13.91
C GLU A 21 2.28 -8.33 12.45
N ILE A 22 1.39 -7.48 11.93
CA ILE A 22 0.89 -7.58 10.55
C ILE A 22 2.04 -7.38 9.56
N PHE A 23 2.93 -6.42 9.78
CA PHE A 23 4.07 -6.20 8.90
C PHE A 23 5.06 -7.36 8.93
N ALA A 24 5.25 -8.00 10.09
CA ALA A 24 6.07 -9.21 10.18
C ALA A 24 5.47 -10.36 9.36
N ILE A 25 4.16 -10.55 9.46
CA ILE A 25 3.44 -11.54 8.66
C ILE A 25 3.57 -11.23 7.16
N ALA A 26 3.41 -9.96 6.78
CA ALA A 26 3.52 -9.53 5.39
C ALA A 26 4.93 -9.76 4.83
N ARG A 27 5.99 -9.45 5.59
CA ARG A 27 7.37 -9.72 5.16
C ARG A 27 7.62 -11.20 4.95
N THR A 28 7.13 -12.05 5.83
CA THR A 28 7.23 -13.50 5.70
C THR A 28 6.53 -13.98 4.42
N PHE A 29 5.33 -13.49 4.17
CA PHE A 29 4.58 -13.81 2.96
C PHE A 29 5.31 -13.34 1.70
N MET A 30 5.86 -12.12 1.70
CA MET A 30 6.62 -11.59 0.56
C MET A 30 7.82 -12.46 0.26
N ALA A 31 8.60 -12.84 1.25
CA ALA A 31 9.74 -13.72 1.09
C ALA A 31 9.34 -15.08 0.53
N ALA A 32 8.25 -15.67 1.06
CA ALA A 32 7.76 -16.98 0.63
C ALA A 32 7.20 -16.97 -0.80
N THR A 33 6.77 -15.82 -1.31
CA THR A 33 6.20 -15.69 -2.65
C THR A 33 7.17 -15.08 -3.66
N GLY A 34 8.48 -15.11 -3.37
CA GLY A 34 9.52 -14.71 -4.31
C GLY A 34 9.88 -13.23 -4.29
N ASN A 35 9.49 -12.48 -3.25
CA ASN A 35 9.74 -11.05 -3.12
C ASN A 35 10.44 -10.72 -1.79
N PRO A 36 11.68 -11.20 -1.56
CA PRO A 36 12.36 -11.00 -0.28
C PRO A 36 13.02 -9.62 -0.12
N HIS A 37 13.13 -8.82 -1.19
CA HIS A 37 13.97 -7.62 -1.21
C HIS A 37 13.20 -6.31 -1.27
N GLN A 38 11.87 -6.31 -1.38
CA GLN A 38 11.11 -5.07 -1.45
C GLN A 38 11.20 -4.30 -0.12
N TRP A 39 11.08 -5.00 1.00
CA TRP A 39 11.18 -4.43 2.34
C TRP A 39 12.34 -5.07 3.08
N ALA A 40 13.18 -4.23 3.71
CA ALA A 40 14.21 -4.73 4.62
C ALA A 40 13.56 -5.39 5.84
N ALA A 41 14.34 -6.18 6.59
CA ALA A 41 13.83 -6.96 7.73
C ALA A 41 13.20 -6.10 8.83
N ASP A 42 13.65 -4.84 8.95
CA ASP A 42 13.18 -3.88 9.95
C ASP A 42 12.24 -2.82 9.37
N TYR A 43 11.86 -2.95 8.10
CA TYR A 43 10.94 -2.01 7.46
C TYR A 43 9.50 -2.53 7.50
N PRO A 44 8.50 -1.69 7.79
CA PRO A 44 8.65 -0.30 8.22
C PRO A 44 9.08 -0.19 9.70
N SER A 45 9.89 0.83 9.99
CA SER A 45 10.35 1.08 11.36
C SER A 45 9.21 1.61 12.24
N GLU A 46 9.34 1.44 13.54
CA GLU A 46 8.39 2.02 14.50
C GLU A 46 8.26 3.53 14.32
N GLN A 47 9.38 4.23 14.12
CA GLN A 47 9.36 5.69 13.90
C GLN A 47 8.56 6.06 12.66
N LEU A 48 8.70 5.31 11.57
CA LEU A 48 7.94 5.55 10.35
C LEU A 48 6.45 5.33 10.58
N LEU A 49 6.07 4.26 11.27
CA LEU A 49 4.68 3.97 11.60
C LEU A 49 4.06 5.08 12.45
N LEU A 50 4.79 5.54 13.48
CA LEU A 50 4.33 6.65 14.32
C LEU A 50 4.18 7.94 13.52
N ARG A 51 5.09 8.21 12.59
CA ARG A 51 4.99 9.38 11.71
C ARG A 51 3.73 9.32 10.85
N ASP A 52 3.43 8.16 10.27
CA ASP A 52 2.21 7.98 9.47
C ASP A 52 0.96 8.20 10.30
N ILE A 53 0.97 7.74 11.56
CA ILE A 53 -0.15 7.94 12.49
C ILE A 53 -0.30 9.43 12.82
N GLN A 54 0.79 10.11 13.13
CA GLN A 54 0.77 11.54 13.47
C GLN A 54 0.32 12.41 12.31
N SER A 55 0.68 12.02 11.09
CA SER A 55 0.25 12.71 9.87
C SER A 55 -1.20 12.43 9.49
N ALA A 56 -1.86 11.52 10.22
CA ALA A 56 -3.23 11.07 9.94
C ALA A 56 -3.40 10.42 8.55
N ASP A 57 -2.31 9.84 8.02
CA ASP A 57 -2.31 9.15 6.72
C ASP A 57 -2.46 7.63 6.86
N SER A 58 -2.30 7.09 8.07
CA SER A 58 -2.38 5.67 8.35
C SER A 58 -3.81 5.23 8.65
N TYR A 59 -4.22 4.12 8.06
CA TYR A 59 -5.54 3.51 8.24
C TYR A 59 -5.41 2.04 8.59
N VAL A 60 -6.37 1.53 9.34
CA VAL A 60 -6.49 0.10 9.63
C VAL A 60 -7.80 -0.42 9.07
N CYS A 61 -7.75 -1.68 8.67
CA CYS A 61 -8.92 -2.43 8.23
C CYS A 61 -9.33 -3.37 9.36
N GLU A 62 -10.58 -3.29 9.79
CA GLU A 62 -11.12 -4.14 10.85
C GLU A 62 -12.14 -5.12 10.30
N TYR A 63 -12.08 -6.33 10.81
CA TYR A 63 -13.05 -7.37 10.58
C TYR A 63 -13.35 -8.03 11.91
N ASP A 64 -14.64 -8.07 12.28
CA ASP A 64 -15.11 -8.69 13.53
C ASP A 64 -14.36 -8.16 14.76
N GLY A 65 -14.15 -6.81 14.81
CA GLY A 65 -13.50 -6.14 15.93
C GLY A 65 -11.99 -6.32 15.98
N ARG A 66 -11.37 -6.91 14.97
CA ARG A 66 -9.94 -7.17 14.91
C ARG A 66 -9.30 -6.48 13.73
N VAL A 67 -8.15 -5.87 13.93
CA VAL A 67 -7.36 -5.28 12.85
C VAL A 67 -6.74 -6.40 12.02
N VAL A 68 -7.08 -6.44 10.72
CA VAL A 68 -6.65 -7.48 9.78
C VAL A 68 -5.82 -6.94 8.61
N GLY A 69 -5.67 -5.63 8.53
CA GLY A 69 -4.87 -4.99 7.49
C GLY A 69 -4.61 -3.54 7.80
N THR A 70 -3.70 -2.95 7.05
CA THR A 70 -3.32 -1.54 7.17
C THR A 70 -2.83 -1.00 5.85
N PHE A 71 -2.93 0.30 5.67
CA PHE A 71 -2.36 1.01 4.53
C PHE A 71 -2.17 2.48 4.87
N VAL A 72 -1.31 3.14 4.12
CA VAL A 72 -1.12 4.58 4.16
C VAL A 72 -1.74 5.17 2.90
N LEU A 73 -2.53 6.21 3.05
CA LEU A 73 -3.10 6.96 1.94
C LEU A 73 -2.64 8.41 2.09
N ARG A 74 -1.76 8.83 1.19
CA ARG A 74 -1.14 10.15 1.24
C ARG A 74 -1.58 11.00 0.07
N ALA A 75 -2.18 12.14 0.37
CA ALA A 75 -2.54 13.14 -0.64
C ALA A 75 -1.32 13.96 -1.04
N GLY A 76 -1.31 14.44 -2.28
CA GLY A 76 -0.27 15.33 -2.77
C GLY A 76 0.87 14.61 -3.48
N ASP A 77 1.78 15.39 -4.03
CA ASP A 77 2.86 14.87 -4.85
C ASP A 77 3.85 14.05 -4.01
N ASP A 78 4.21 12.90 -4.55
CA ASP A 78 5.27 12.07 -3.99
C ASP A 78 6.57 12.41 -4.72
N PRO A 79 7.63 12.84 -4.00
CA PRO A 79 8.90 13.18 -4.63
C PRO A 79 9.50 12.05 -5.48
N THR A 80 9.29 10.80 -5.11
CA THR A 80 9.80 9.65 -5.87
C THR A 80 9.07 9.46 -7.20
N TYR A 81 7.92 10.11 -7.39
CA TYR A 81 7.12 10.04 -8.60
C TYR A 81 7.34 11.23 -9.55
N ALA A 82 8.23 12.15 -9.18
CA ALA A 82 8.55 13.31 -10.02
C ALA A 82 9.19 12.91 -11.35
N GLU A 83 9.98 11.85 -11.36
CA GLU A 83 10.61 11.30 -12.56
C GLU A 83 10.15 9.86 -12.77
N ILE A 84 9.80 9.53 -14.02
CA ILE A 84 9.39 8.19 -14.41
C ILE A 84 10.13 7.81 -15.70
N TYR A 85 10.57 6.55 -15.78
CA TYR A 85 11.41 6.04 -16.86
C TYR A 85 10.68 4.90 -17.59
N GLY A 86 10.92 4.80 -18.89
CA GLY A 86 10.35 3.69 -19.68
C GLY A 86 8.85 3.80 -19.89
N GLY A 87 8.29 5.00 -19.73
CA GLY A 87 6.87 5.26 -19.87
C GLY A 87 6.51 6.62 -19.33
N GLU A 88 5.24 6.82 -19.02
CA GLU A 88 4.73 8.10 -18.50
C GLU A 88 3.51 7.84 -17.62
N TRP A 89 3.24 8.77 -16.69
CA TRP A 89 2.01 8.76 -15.93
C TRP A 89 0.81 9.00 -16.86
N LEU A 90 -0.34 8.42 -16.50
CA LEU A 90 -1.57 8.57 -17.30
C LEU A 90 -2.11 10.00 -17.27
N SER A 91 -1.87 10.72 -16.19
CA SER A 91 -2.44 12.04 -15.95
C SER A 91 -1.57 12.79 -14.94
N ASP A 92 -1.50 14.12 -15.10
CA ASP A 92 -0.84 15.02 -14.15
C ASP A 92 -1.81 15.63 -13.14
N GLN A 93 -3.08 15.19 -13.13
CA GLN A 93 -4.05 15.68 -12.15
C GLN A 93 -3.62 15.32 -10.73
N PRO A 94 -4.13 16.03 -9.72
CA PRO A 94 -3.86 15.69 -8.32
C PRO A 94 -4.19 14.23 -8.03
N TYR A 95 -3.34 13.58 -7.26
CA TYR A 95 -3.46 12.16 -6.96
C TYR A 95 -3.18 11.88 -5.48
N ALA A 96 -3.58 10.71 -5.03
CA ALA A 96 -3.13 10.15 -3.76
C ALA A 96 -2.33 8.89 -4.02
N THR A 97 -1.48 8.53 -3.07
CA THR A 97 -0.63 7.34 -3.15
C THR A 97 -0.98 6.38 -2.02
N ILE A 98 -1.10 5.10 -2.35
CA ILE A 98 -1.23 4.03 -1.36
C ILE A 98 0.18 3.49 -1.10
N HIS A 99 0.60 3.55 0.16
CA HIS A 99 1.90 3.05 0.63
C HIS A 99 1.71 2.02 1.72
N ARG A 100 2.71 1.18 1.90
CA ARG A 100 2.83 0.28 3.06
C ARG A 100 1.56 -0.50 3.34
N ILE A 101 0.93 -1.02 2.28
CA ILE A 101 -0.24 -1.87 2.44
C ILE A 101 0.18 -3.25 2.90
N ALA A 102 -0.49 -3.77 3.91
CA ALA A 102 -0.20 -5.07 4.47
C ALA A 102 -1.47 -5.74 4.99
N SER A 103 -1.51 -7.07 4.89
CA SER A 103 -2.62 -7.90 5.34
C SER A 103 -2.10 -8.94 6.32
N SER A 104 -2.92 -9.26 7.33
CA SER A 104 -2.63 -10.39 8.23
C SER A 104 -2.84 -11.74 7.55
N GLY A 105 -3.49 -11.78 6.39
CA GLY A 105 -3.84 -13.01 5.69
C GLY A 105 -5.12 -13.67 6.20
N GLU A 106 -5.72 -13.15 7.27
CA GLU A 106 -6.92 -13.73 7.87
C GLU A 106 -8.18 -13.48 7.03
N VAL A 107 -8.19 -12.38 6.27
CA VAL A 107 -9.33 -11.96 5.44
C VAL A 107 -8.83 -11.53 4.08
N LYS A 108 -9.52 -11.92 3.03
CA LYS A 108 -9.21 -11.49 1.66
C LYS A 108 -9.81 -10.12 1.37
N GLY A 109 -9.25 -9.40 0.40
CA GLY A 109 -9.84 -8.17 -0.12
C GLY A 109 -9.31 -6.89 0.52
N ILE A 110 -8.21 -6.93 1.26
CA ILE A 110 -7.63 -5.73 1.89
C ILE A 110 -7.28 -4.68 0.83
N PHE A 111 -6.59 -5.06 -0.24
CA PHE A 111 -6.23 -4.11 -1.31
C PHE A 111 -7.46 -3.50 -1.96
N LYS A 112 -8.46 -4.32 -2.29
CA LYS A 112 -9.71 -3.84 -2.88
C LYS A 112 -10.40 -2.82 -1.97
N MET A 113 -10.47 -3.10 -0.68
CA MET A 113 -11.11 -2.19 0.27
C MET A 113 -10.32 -0.88 0.43
N ALA A 114 -8.99 -0.96 0.45
CA ALA A 114 -8.14 0.24 0.49
C ALA A 114 -8.36 1.10 -0.77
N LEU A 115 -8.41 0.49 -1.94
CA LEU A 115 -8.65 1.20 -3.18
C LEU A 115 -10.04 1.86 -3.20
N LEU A 116 -11.08 1.14 -2.82
CA LEU A 116 -12.44 1.68 -2.79
C LEU A 116 -12.53 2.87 -1.82
N PHE A 117 -11.87 2.76 -0.66
CA PHE A 117 -11.78 3.86 0.29
C PHE A 117 -11.08 5.07 -0.31
N ALA A 118 -9.94 4.86 -0.97
CA ALA A 118 -9.17 5.94 -1.59
C ALA A 118 -9.99 6.64 -2.69
N LEU A 119 -10.74 5.89 -3.48
CA LEU A 119 -11.56 6.43 -4.57
C LEU A 119 -12.77 7.22 -4.08
N GLN A 120 -13.15 7.10 -2.81
CA GLN A 120 -14.17 7.98 -2.21
C GLN A 120 -13.66 9.40 -2.03
N HIS A 121 -12.34 9.58 -1.98
CA HIS A 121 -11.70 10.87 -1.67
C HIS A 121 -10.88 11.43 -2.83
N PHE A 122 -10.43 10.59 -3.76
CA PHE A 122 -9.53 10.98 -4.85
C PHE A 122 -9.95 10.31 -6.14
N ASP A 123 -9.80 11.02 -7.26
CA ASP A 123 -10.10 10.48 -8.58
C ASP A 123 -8.92 9.75 -9.22
N SER A 124 -7.72 10.00 -8.73
CA SER A 124 -6.49 9.40 -9.25
C SER A 124 -5.65 8.82 -8.12
N ILE A 125 -5.24 7.58 -8.28
CA ILE A 125 -4.44 6.85 -7.30
C ILE A 125 -3.18 6.33 -8.00
N ARG A 126 -2.02 6.55 -7.39
CA ARG A 126 -0.74 5.98 -7.83
C ARG A 126 -0.24 4.97 -6.81
N ILE A 127 0.46 3.97 -7.31
CA ILE A 127 1.06 2.94 -6.46
C ILE A 127 2.32 2.40 -7.16
N ASP A 128 3.28 1.95 -6.38
CA ASP A 128 4.45 1.28 -6.90
C ASP A 128 4.72 -0.02 -6.15
N THR A 129 5.42 -0.95 -6.80
CA THR A 129 5.81 -2.21 -6.19
C THR A 129 7.09 -2.75 -6.83
N HIS A 130 7.77 -3.64 -6.12
CA HIS A 130 8.99 -4.29 -6.61
C HIS A 130 8.67 -5.24 -7.78
N ALA A 131 9.62 -5.37 -8.71
CA ALA A 131 9.48 -6.26 -9.87
C ALA A 131 9.27 -7.73 -9.46
N ASP A 132 9.74 -8.14 -8.29
CA ASP A 132 9.58 -9.50 -7.78
C ASP A 132 8.21 -9.72 -7.10
N ASN A 133 7.45 -8.66 -6.86
CA ASN A 133 6.14 -8.76 -6.21
C ASN A 133 5.05 -9.07 -7.22
N LYS A 134 5.01 -10.31 -7.70
CA LYS A 134 4.03 -10.73 -8.70
C LYS A 134 2.61 -10.70 -8.16
N VAL A 135 2.43 -10.98 -6.89
CA VAL A 135 1.13 -10.95 -6.22
C VAL A 135 0.52 -9.54 -6.30
N MET A 136 1.29 -8.52 -5.92
CA MET A 136 0.81 -7.14 -5.96
C MET A 136 0.62 -6.65 -7.40
N GLN A 137 1.50 -7.02 -8.33
CA GLN A 137 1.35 -6.65 -9.73
C GLN A 137 0.02 -7.17 -10.30
N GLN A 138 -0.32 -8.42 -10.01
CA GLN A 138 -1.58 -9.00 -10.44
C GLN A 138 -2.78 -8.31 -9.77
N ALA A 139 -2.67 -7.98 -8.49
CA ALA A 139 -3.73 -7.33 -7.75
C ALA A 139 -4.04 -5.93 -8.31
N VAL A 140 -3.00 -5.12 -8.57
CA VAL A 140 -3.21 -3.76 -9.09
C VAL A 140 -3.74 -3.79 -10.52
N LEU A 141 -3.21 -4.65 -11.37
CA LEU A 141 -3.72 -4.78 -12.75
C LEU A 141 -5.16 -5.29 -12.76
N GLY A 142 -5.48 -6.29 -11.93
CA GLY A 142 -6.83 -6.82 -11.81
C GLY A 142 -7.84 -5.81 -11.27
N ALA A 143 -7.38 -4.82 -10.52
CA ALA A 143 -8.22 -3.74 -9.99
C ALA A 143 -8.44 -2.58 -10.97
N GLY A 144 -7.77 -2.60 -12.14
CA GLY A 144 -7.94 -1.57 -13.16
C GLY A 144 -6.83 -0.54 -13.25
N PHE A 145 -5.75 -0.70 -12.49
CA PHE A 145 -4.56 0.13 -12.66
C PHE A 145 -3.88 -0.19 -13.97
N GLN A 146 -3.19 0.81 -14.53
CA GLN A 146 -2.36 0.64 -15.72
C GLN A 146 -0.90 0.83 -15.35
N TYR A 147 -0.05 0.01 -15.93
CA TYR A 147 1.41 0.14 -15.80
C TYR A 147 1.86 1.42 -16.51
N CYS A 148 2.67 2.22 -15.82
CA CYS A 148 3.11 3.52 -16.32
C CYS A 148 4.61 3.58 -16.60
N GLY A 149 5.44 2.82 -15.91
CA GLY A 149 6.88 2.87 -16.07
C GLY A 149 7.61 2.51 -14.79
N ILE A 150 8.85 2.97 -14.70
CA ILE A 150 9.74 2.67 -13.57
C ILE A 150 10.05 3.97 -12.81
N ILE A 151 9.93 3.92 -11.49
CA ILE A 151 10.40 5.00 -10.61
C ILE A 151 11.55 4.48 -9.76
N HIS A 152 12.34 5.39 -9.21
CA HIS A 152 13.35 5.07 -8.21
C HIS A 152 12.81 5.46 -6.84
N CYS A 153 12.70 4.48 -5.93
CA CYS A 153 12.25 4.79 -4.59
C CYS A 153 13.36 5.46 -3.77
N TRP A 154 13.06 5.86 -2.55
CA TRP A 154 13.95 6.65 -1.70
C TRP A 154 15.35 6.01 -1.48
N ASN A 155 15.46 4.68 -1.56
CA ASN A 155 16.74 3.97 -1.43
C ASN A 155 17.45 3.77 -2.79
N GLY A 156 16.95 4.37 -3.88
CA GLY A 156 17.54 4.28 -5.20
C GLY A 156 17.20 3.02 -5.99
N THR A 157 16.44 2.09 -5.42
CA THR A 157 16.04 0.87 -6.13
C THR A 157 14.84 1.13 -7.02
N ASP A 158 14.76 0.35 -8.11
CA ASP A 158 13.67 0.47 -9.07
C ASP A 158 12.36 -0.09 -8.52
N ARG A 159 11.26 0.57 -8.88
CA ARG A 159 9.90 0.10 -8.63
C ARG A 159 9.08 0.24 -9.89
N LEU A 160 8.17 -0.69 -10.08
CA LEU A 160 7.16 -0.63 -11.13
C LEU A 160 6.03 0.30 -10.67
N ALA A 161 5.71 1.28 -11.50
CA ALA A 161 4.73 2.33 -11.16
C ALA A 161 3.42 2.12 -11.92
N TYR A 162 2.32 2.32 -11.23
CA TYR A 162 0.96 2.13 -11.75
C TYR A 162 0.09 3.30 -11.37
N GLN A 163 -0.93 3.56 -12.20
CA GLN A 163 -1.92 4.61 -11.92
C GLN A 163 -3.32 4.13 -12.27
N PHE A 164 -4.25 4.54 -11.45
CA PHE A 164 -5.69 4.40 -11.66
C PHE A 164 -6.30 5.79 -11.77
N CYS A 165 -7.05 6.05 -12.83
CA CYS A 165 -7.81 7.29 -12.98
C CYS A 165 -8.95 7.15 -13.99
#